data_47157f7275ee263a84f1fe7f92da0d00
#
_entry.id   47157f7275ee263a84f1fe7f92da0d00
#
_cell.length_a   1.000
_cell.length_b   1.000
_cell.length_c   1.000
_cell.angle_alpha   90.00
_cell.angle_beta   90.00
_cell.angle_gamma   90.00
#
_symmetry.space_group_name_H-M   'P 1'
#
loop_
_entity.id
_entity.type
_entity.pdbx_description
1 polymer ?
#
loop_
_entity_poly.entity_id
_entity_poly.type
_entity_poly.pdbx_seq_one_letter_code
_entity_poly.pdbx_strand_id
1 'polypeptide(L)'
;TQTNMNCNEVIANRAIEILGGVIGSKEPVHPNDHVNMGQSSNDSFPTAMHISAVTELEQRLLPSLEHLRKALAQKSDEFSSIIKIGRTHCQDATPVTLGQVFSGYEAQVSDSIERVKGALPRLRKLALGGTAVGTGLNTKAGYDVAIAADIANETGLAFETAPNKFAALAAHDAIVEACGQLAA
;
A
#
# COMPACT_ATOMS: atom_id res chain seq x y z
N THR A 1 -4.33 -3.90 -18.74
CA THR A 1 -5.12 -3.16 -19.77
C THR A 1 -6.60 -3.42 -19.58
N GLN A 2 -7.06 -4.66 -19.56
CA GLN A 2 -8.48 -5.01 -19.49
C GLN A 2 -9.18 -4.41 -18.25
N THR A 3 -8.59 -4.52 -17.06
CA THR A 3 -9.16 -3.97 -15.83
C THR A 3 -9.30 -2.45 -15.90
N ASN A 4 -8.25 -1.75 -16.38
CA ASN A 4 -8.30 -0.30 -16.58
C ASN A 4 -9.42 0.08 -17.57
N MET A 5 -9.53 -0.61 -18.69
CA MET A 5 -10.55 -0.34 -19.70
C MET A 5 -11.97 -0.61 -19.18
N ASN A 6 -12.17 -1.69 -18.43
CA ASN A 6 -13.47 -1.98 -17.80
C ASN A 6 -13.88 -0.85 -16.82
N CYS A 7 -12.95 -0.38 -15.98
CA CYS A 7 -13.23 0.75 -15.10
C CYS A 7 -13.62 2.01 -15.88
N ASN A 8 -12.90 2.31 -16.96
CA ASN A 8 -13.20 3.46 -17.82
C ASN A 8 -14.58 3.35 -18.46
N GLU A 9 -14.99 2.16 -18.91
CA GLU A 9 -16.33 1.93 -19.46
C GLU A 9 -17.43 2.11 -18.40
N VAL A 10 -17.23 1.59 -17.19
CA VAL A 10 -18.18 1.78 -16.08
C VAL A 10 -18.32 3.26 -15.73
N ILE A 11 -17.21 3.99 -15.62
CA ILE A 11 -17.20 5.43 -15.32
C ILE A 11 -17.91 6.22 -16.45
N ALA A 12 -17.59 5.92 -17.72
CA ALA A 12 -18.20 6.58 -18.86
C ALA A 12 -19.71 6.35 -18.89
N ASN A 13 -20.15 5.11 -18.69
CA ASN A 13 -21.60 4.79 -18.68
C ASN A 13 -22.33 5.46 -17.52
N ARG A 14 -21.71 5.53 -16.34
CA ARG A 14 -22.30 6.27 -15.21
C ARG A 14 -22.41 7.76 -15.48
N ALA A 15 -21.40 8.34 -16.10
CA ALA A 15 -21.44 9.75 -16.51
C ALA A 15 -22.53 10.01 -17.56
N ILE A 16 -22.68 9.13 -18.55
CA ILE A 16 -23.74 9.20 -19.56
C ILE A 16 -25.13 9.15 -18.91
N GLU A 17 -25.32 8.24 -17.96
CA GLU A 17 -26.59 8.11 -17.23
C GLU A 17 -26.92 9.39 -16.44
N ILE A 18 -25.96 9.98 -15.72
CA ILE A 18 -26.13 11.23 -14.98
C ILE A 18 -26.49 12.40 -15.91
N LEU A 19 -25.93 12.41 -17.11
CA LEU A 19 -26.19 13.43 -18.14
C LEU A 19 -27.48 13.17 -18.94
N GLY A 20 -28.22 12.11 -18.63
CA GLY A 20 -29.49 11.77 -19.30
C GLY A 20 -29.35 11.15 -20.69
N GLY A 21 -28.16 10.62 -21.01
CA GLY A 21 -27.88 9.92 -22.26
C GLY A 21 -28.23 8.43 -22.22
N VAL A 22 -27.94 7.73 -23.32
CA VAL A 22 -28.23 6.30 -23.46
C VAL A 22 -26.98 5.49 -23.07
N ILE A 23 -27.08 4.64 -22.05
CA ILE A 23 -25.99 3.76 -21.61
C ILE A 23 -25.50 2.91 -22.80
N GLY A 24 -24.18 2.84 -22.98
CA GLY A 24 -23.53 2.12 -24.07
C GLY A 24 -23.36 2.93 -25.36
N SER A 25 -23.94 4.13 -25.48
CA SER A 25 -23.81 4.98 -26.65
C SER A 25 -22.41 5.55 -26.86
N LYS A 26 -21.60 5.63 -25.79
CA LYS A 26 -20.32 6.34 -25.72
C LYS A 26 -20.43 7.86 -25.96
N GLU A 27 -21.62 8.38 -25.86
CA GLU A 27 -21.95 9.80 -25.99
C GLU A 27 -22.85 10.25 -24.82
N PRO A 28 -22.61 11.42 -24.20
CA PRO A 28 -21.56 12.42 -24.52
C PRO A 28 -20.19 12.11 -23.90
N VAL A 29 -20.00 10.98 -23.21
CA VAL A 29 -18.73 10.60 -22.58
C VAL A 29 -18.20 9.30 -23.16
N HIS A 30 -17.00 9.37 -23.77
CA HIS A 30 -16.33 8.21 -24.35
C HIS A 30 -15.28 7.63 -23.37
N PRO A 31 -15.23 6.30 -23.15
CA PRO A 31 -14.30 5.69 -22.17
C PRO A 31 -12.84 5.94 -22.49
N ASN A 32 -12.43 5.90 -23.77
CA ASN A 32 -11.03 6.11 -24.15
C ASN A 32 -10.69 7.60 -24.30
N ASP A 33 -11.56 8.38 -24.97
CA ASP A 33 -11.22 9.74 -25.36
C ASP A 33 -11.39 10.74 -24.23
N HIS A 34 -12.29 10.44 -23.26
CA HIS A 34 -12.55 11.32 -22.13
C HIS A 34 -12.07 10.72 -20.80
N VAL A 35 -12.50 9.50 -20.44
CA VAL A 35 -12.16 8.91 -19.12
C VAL A 35 -10.69 8.50 -19.06
N ASN A 36 -10.15 7.92 -20.14
CA ASN A 36 -8.74 7.50 -20.20
C ASN A 36 -7.76 8.64 -20.58
N MET A 37 -8.26 9.87 -20.71
CA MET A 37 -7.44 11.01 -21.07
C MET A 37 -6.34 11.25 -20.02
N GLY A 38 -5.08 11.37 -20.46
CA GLY A 38 -3.94 11.64 -19.58
C GLY A 38 -3.48 10.44 -18.74
N GLN A 39 -3.95 9.23 -19.03
CA GLN A 39 -3.51 8.01 -18.36
C GLN A 39 -3.23 6.86 -19.35
N SER A 40 -2.64 5.80 -18.84
CA SER A 40 -2.48 4.51 -19.50
C SER A 40 -2.71 3.40 -18.49
N SER A 41 -3.00 2.18 -18.93
CA SER A 41 -2.96 1.01 -18.03
C SER A 41 -1.55 0.77 -17.45
N ASN A 42 -0.51 1.28 -18.15
CA ASN A 42 0.88 1.11 -17.72
C ASN A 42 1.24 1.93 -16.48
N ASP A 43 0.60 3.07 -16.27
CA ASP A 43 0.80 3.89 -15.06
C ASP A 43 -0.35 3.74 -14.05
N SER A 44 -1.59 3.59 -14.48
CA SER A 44 -2.75 3.49 -13.58
C SER A 44 -2.79 2.16 -12.80
N PHE A 45 -2.43 1.04 -13.43
CA PHE A 45 -2.45 -0.26 -12.76
C PHE A 45 -1.41 -0.38 -11.64
N PRO A 46 -0.10 -0.07 -11.86
CA PRO A 46 0.87 -0.05 -10.76
C PRO A 46 0.50 0.98 -9.68
N THR A 47 -0.08 2.11 -10.04
CA THR A 47 -0.59 3.08 -9.07
C THR A 47 -1.68 2.46 -8.19
N ALA A 48 -2.65 1.76 -8.77
CA ALA A 48 -3.69 1.06 -8.01
C ALA A 48 -3.10 -0.03 -7.07
N MET A 49 -2.07 -0.76 -7.52
CA MET A 49 -1.35 -1.72 -6.67
C MET A 49 -0.71 -1.03 -5.46
N HIS A 50 -0.04 0.09 -5.66
CA HIS A 50 0.59 0.87 -4.59
C HIS A 50 -0.43 1.42 -3.61
N ILE A 51 -1.53 2.02 -4.10
CA ILE A 51 -2.62 2.54 -3.26
C ILE A 51 -3.21 1.42 -2.41
N SER A 52 -3.53 0.27 -3.01
CA SER A 52 -4.09 -0.87 -2.29
C SER A 52 -3.13 -1.39 -1.22
N ALA A 53 -1.85 -1.56 -1.55
CA ALA A 53 -0.85 -2.04 -0.60
C ALA A 53 -0.67 -1.09 0.58
N VAL A 54 -0.51 0.21 0.34
CA VAL A 54 -0.34 1.21 1.41
C VAL A 54 -1.59 1.26 2.30
N THR A 55 -2.78 1.24 1.71
CA THR A 55 -4.05 1.27 2.46
C THR A 55 -4.15 0.07 3.41
N GLU A 56 -3.88 -1.14 2.93
CA GLU A 56 -3.93 -2.35 3.77
C GLU A 56 -2.84 -2.35 4.86
N LEU A 57 -1.64 -1.90 4.53
CA LEU A 57 -0.55 -1.83 5.50
C LEU A 57 -0.83 -0.79 6.61
N GLU A 58 -1.26 0.42 6.25
CA GLU A 58 -1.43 1.51 7.22
C GLU A 58 -2.74 1.42 8.00
N GLN A 59 -3.84 1.05 7.34
CA GLN A 59 -5.16 1.08 7.98
C GLN A 59 -5.53 -0.24 8.68
N ARG A 60 -4.89 -1.35 8.31
CA ARG A 60 -5.22 -2.66 8.88
C ARG A 60 -4.05 -3.36 9.55
N LEU A 61 -2.93 -3.54 8.85
CA LEU A 61 -1.83 -4.34 9.39
C LEU A 61 -1.12 -3.65 10.55
N LEU A 62 -0.67 -2.41 10.38
CA LEU A 62 0.06 -1.69 11.43
C LEU A 62 -0.76 -1.52 12.71
N PRO A 63 -2.05 -1.15 12.69
CA PRO A 63 -2.89 -1.14 13.89
C PRO A 63 -3.04 -2.52 14.54
N SER A 64 -3.13 -3.60 13.75
CA SER A 64 -3.23 -4.96 14.28
C SER A 64 -1.93 -5.43 14.94
N LEU A 65 -0.79 -5.13 14.34
CA LEU A 65 0.52 -5.42 14.94
C LEU A 65 0.73 -4.62 16.24
N GLU A 66 0.33 -3.36 16.26
CA GLU A 66 0.42 -2.54 17.47
C GLU A 66 -0.49 -3.05 18.59
N HIS A 67 -1.67 -3.56 18.24
CA HIS A 67 -2.56 -4.22 19.22
C HIS A 67 -1.90 -5.49 19.80
N LEU A 68 -1.30 -6.34 18.94
CA LEU A 68 -0.56 -7.53 19.37
C LEU A 68 0.63 -7.15 20.26
N ARG A 69 1.43 -6.16 19.86
CA ARG A 69 2.57 -5.66 20.62
C ARG A 69 2.17 -5.25 22.04
N LYS A 70 1.09 -4.47 22.17
CA LYS A 70 0.56 -4.03 23.48
C LYS A 70 0.10 -5.20 24.33
N ALA A 71 -0.58 -6.19 23.75
CA ALA A 71 -1.02 -7.38 24.48
C ALA A 71 0.16 -8.21 24.99
N LEU A 72 1.23 -8.36 24.17
CA LEU A 72 2.45 -9.05 24.57
C LEU A 72 3.20 -8.31 25.68
N ALA A 73 3.31 -6.97 25.59
CA ALA A 73 3.90 -6.15 26.64
C ALA A 73 3.15 -6.32 27.97
N GLN A 74 1.81 -6.25 27.94
CA GLN A 74 0.99 -6.46 29.14
C GLN A 74 1.23 -7.86 29.75
N LYS A 75 1.34 -8.91 28.92
CA LYS A 75 1.64 -10.26 29.40
C LYS A 75 3.06 -10.40 29.93
N SER A 76 4.02 -9.67 29.36
CA SER A 76 5.38 -9.59 29.88
C SER A 76 5.39 -9.07 31.32
N ASP A 77 4.67 -8.00 31.59
CA ASP A 77 4.57 -7.41 32.92
C ASP A 77 3.82 -8.35 33.91
N GLU A 78 2.67 -8.88 33.48
CA GLU A 78 1.83 -9.79 34.29
C GLU A 78 2.59 -11.05 34.72
N PHE A 79 3.43 -11.59 33.84
CA PHE A 79 4.16 -12.84 34.07
C PHE A 79 5.61 -12.63 34.54
N SER A 80 5.98 -11.43 34.94
CA SER A 80 7.35 -11.06 35.33
C SER A 80 7.89 -11.88 36.52
N SER A 81 7.02 -12.33 37.42
CA SER A 81 7.41 -13.14 38.59
C SER A 81 7.28 -14.66 38.42
N ILE A 82 6.75 -15.13 37.27
CA ILE A 82 6.55 -16.55 37.00
C ILE A 82 7.84 -17.16 36.50
N ILE A 83 8.52 -17.95 37.34
CA ILE A 83 9.77 -18.63 36.99
C ILE A 83 9.48 -19.92 36.25
N LYS A 84 10.20 -20.13 35.14
CA LYS A 84 10.18 -21.37 34.35
C LYS A 84 11.61 -21.77 33.99
N ILE A 85 11.76 -23.02 33.53
CA ILE A 85 13.05 -23.44 32.99
C ILE A 85 13.27 -22.89 31.58
N GLY A 86 14.44 -22.32 31.30
CA GLY A 86 14.94 -22.06 29.97
C GLY A 86 15.44 -23.35 29.31
N ARG A 87 15.48 -23.38 27.98
CA ARG A 87 15.95 -24.54 27.21
C ARG A 87 16.95 -24.13 26.15
N THR A 88 18.03 -24.90 26.05
CA THR A 88 19.03 -24.82 24.98
C THR A 88 19.36 -26.23 24.52
N HIS A 89 19.67 -26.45 23.25
CA HIS A 89 19.94 -27.79 22.68
C HIS A 89 18.89 -28.84 23.01
N CYS A 90 17.61 -28.43 23.07
CA CYS A 90 16.47 -29.28 23.50
C CYS A 90 16.62 -29.87 24.91
N GLN A 91 17.45 -29.30 25.77
CA GLN A 91 17.68 -29.70 27.16
C GLN A 91 17.28 -28.55 28.10
N ASP A 92 17.00 -28.92 29.36
CA ASP A 92 16.79 -27.95 30.43
C ASP A 92 18.09 -27.17 30.70
N ALA A 93 17.98 -25.85 30.80
CA ALA A 93 19.10 -24.94 31.03
C ALA A 93 18.88 -24.09 32.28
N THR A 94 19.13 -22.79 32.22
CA THR A 94 19.00 -21.86 33.35
C THR A 94 17.56 -21.38 33.51
N PRO A 95 17.16 -20.98 34.72
CA PRO A 95 15.84 -20.36 34.93
C PRO A 95 15.66 -19.05 34.14
N VAL A 96 14.43 -18.80 33.72
CA VAL A 96 13.99 -17.58 33.05
C VAL A 96 12.57 -17.27 33.54
N THR A 97 12.16 -16.02 33.54
CA THR A 97 10.75 -15.71 33.81
C THR A 97 9.89 -15.84 32.55
N LEU A 98 8.63 -16.16 32.73
CA LEU A 98 7.68 -16.19 31.61
C LEU A 98 7.53 -14.78 31.02
N GLY A 99 7.57 -13.73 31.87
CA GLY A 99 7.59 -12.34 31.41
C GLY A 99 8.76 -12.04 30.46
N GLN A 100 9.97 -12.55 30.74
CA GLN A 100 11.13 -12.40 29.83
C GLN A 100 10.90 -13.09 28.47
N VAL A 101 10.19 -14.21 28.42
CA VAL A 101 9.83 -14.86 27.15
C VAL A 101 8.87 -13.97 26.36
N PHE A 102 7.83 -13.42 26.98
CA PHE A 102 6.88 -12.52 26.33
C PHE A 102 7.51 -11.21 25.88
N SER A 103 8.49 -10.68 26.65
CA SER A 103 9.23 -9.48 26.21
C SER A 103 10.02 -9.72 24.90
N GLY A 104 10.54 -10.94 24.70
CA GLY A 104 11.16 -11.33 23.46
C GLY A 104 10.19 -11.30 22.28
N TYR A 105 8.98 -11.79 22.45
CA TYR A 105 7.93 -11.72 21.42
C TYR A 105 7.49 -10.29 21.14
N GLU A 106 7.35 -9.46 22.18
CA GLU A 106 7.03 -8.03 22.05
C GLU A 106 8.09 -7.32 21.22
N ALA A 107 9.37 -7.53 21.50
CA ALA A 107 10.47 -6.94 20.75
C ALA A 107 10.45 -7.35 19.27
N GLN A 108 10.20 -8.61 18.96
CA GLN A 108 10.08 -9.09 17.58
C GLN A 108 8.93 -8.41 16.80
N VAL A 109 7.78 -8.22 17.45
CA VAL A 109 6.64 -7.52 16.83
C VAL A 109 6.95 -6.02 16.67
N SER A 110 7.62 -5.41 17.64
CA SER A 110 8.08 -4.01 17.55
C SER A 110 9.00 -3.80 16.36
N ASP A 111 10.00 -4.67 16.19
CA ASP A 111 10.90 -4.63 15.04
C ASP A 111 10.17 -4.84 13.70
N SER A 112 9.17 -5.72 13.68
CA SER A 112 8.36 -5.97 12.49
C SER A 112 7.53 -4.74 12.08
N ILE A 113 6.98 -4.01 13.06
CA ILE A 113 6.30 -2.73 12.82
C ILE A 113 7.24 -1.72 12.16
N GLU A 114 8.47 -1.59 12.67
CA GLU A 114 9.45 -0.67 12.09
C GLU A 114 9.90 -1.09 10.68
N ARG A 115 10.05 -2.39 10.41
CA ARG A 115 10.33 -2.89 9.05
C ARG A 115 9.22 -2.52 8.08
N VAL A 116 7.96 -2.78 8.42
CA VAL A 116 6.82 -2.45 7.56
C VAL A 116 6.75 -0.94 7.31
N LYS A 117 6.90 -0.11 8.36
CA LYS A 117 6.96 1.36 8.23
C LYS A 117 8.09 1.81 7.29
N GLY A 118 9.24 1.13 7.32
CA GLY A 118 10.40 1.43 6.48
C GLY A 118 10.15 1.25 4.98
N ALA A 119 9.19 0.40 4.57
CA ALA A 119 8.81 0.19 3.17
C ALA A 119 7.83 1.26 2.64
N LEU A 120 7.02 1.86 3.51
CA LEU A 120 5.96 2.79 3.11
C LEU A 120 6.43 3.99 2.28
N PRO A 121 7.55 4.67 2.57
CA PRO A 121 7.98 5.83 1.79
C PRO A 121 8.21 5.53 0.31
N ARG A 122 8.60 4.30 -0.04
CA ARG A 122 8.77 3.89 -1.43
C ARG A 122 7.46 3.46 -2.08
N LEU A 123 6.59 2.80 -1.33
CA LEU A 123 5.26 2.43 -1.79
C LEU A 123 4.35 3.63 -2.06
N ARG A 124 4.53 4.74 -1.35
CA ARG A 124 3.72 5.96 -1.52
C ARG A 124 4.03 6.73 -2.80
N LYS A 125 5.08 6.36 -3.55
CA LYS A 125 5.47 6.99 -4.81
C LYS A 125 4.70 6.38 -5.98
N LEU A 126 3.88 7.21 -6.63
CA LEU A 126 2.94 6.77 -7.66
C LEU A 126 3.48 6.96 -9.08
N ALA A 127 3.27 5.96 -9.93
CA ALA A 127 3.63 5.99 -11.34
C ALA A 127 2.68 6.87 -12.18
N LEU A 128 1.49 7.17 -11.67
CA LEU A 128 0.45 7.91 -12.41
C LEU A 128 0.97 9.26 -12.90
N GLY A 129 0.58 9.59 -14.14
CA GLY A 129 1.11 10.73 -14.89
C GLY A 129 2.30 10.40 -15.80
N GLY A 130 2.86 9.19 -15.72
CA GLY A 130 3.86 8.71 -16.66
C GLY A 130 3.27 8.31 -18.01
N THR A 131 1.98 8.03 -18.06
CA THR A 131 1.24 7.52 -19.22
C THR A 131 1.82 6.21 -19.77
N ALA A 132 1.96 6.06 -21.07
CA ALA A 132 2.33 4.80 -21.70
C ALA A 132 3.76 4.32 -21.36
N VAL A 133 4.73 5.25 -21.31
CA VAL A 133 6.16 4.93 -21.24
C VAL A 133 6.95 5.75 -20.23
N GLY A 134 6.31 6.63 -19.49
CA GLY A 134 6.97 7.46 -18.47
C GLY A 134 7.22 8.91 -18.88
N THR A 135 6.91 9.30 -20.11
CA THR A 135 7.13 10.66 -20.62
C THR A 135 6.02 11.64 -20.26
N GLY A 136 4.87 11.16 -19.78
CA GLY A 136 3.70 12.00 -19.53
C GLY A 136 3.03 12.52 -20.81
N LEU A 137 3.25 11.86 -21.95
CA LEU A 137 2.60 12.24 -23.20
C LEU A 137 1.07 12.25 -23.04
N ASN A 138 0.40 13.28 -23.59
CA ASN A 138 -1.02 13.56 -23.49
C ASN A 138 -1.51 14.02 -22.10
N THR A 139 -0.60 14.38 -21.18
CA THR A 139 -0.96 15.05 -19.92
C THR A 139 -0.69 16.57 -20.01
N LYS A 140 -1.33 17.32 -19.12
CA LYS A 140 -0.98 18.73 -18.87
C LYS A 140 0.21 18.82 -17.94
N ALA A 141 0.99 19.88 -18.04
CA ALA A 141 2.08 20.14 -17.10
C ALA A 141 1.58 20.14 -15.66
N GLY A 142 2.26 19.41 -14.76
CA GLY A 142 1.89 19.29 -13.35
C GLY A 142 0.75 18.31 -13.05
N TYR A 143 0.22 17.61 -14.04
CA TYR A 143 -0.85 16.61 -13.84
C TYR A 143 -0.45 15.52 -12.85
N ASP A 144 0.76 15.00 -12.95
CA ASP A 144 1.28 13.93 -12.08
C ASP A 144 1.35 14.34 -10.61
N VAL A 145 1.71 15.59 -10.34
CA VAL A 145 1.73 16.15 -8.97
C VAL A 145 0.30 16.35 -8.48
N ALA A 146 -0.57 16.95 -9.31
CA ALA A 146 -1.95 17.22 -8.94
C ALA A 146 -2.73 15.94 -8.63
N ILE A 147 -2.65 14.93 -9.50
CA ILE A 147 -3.38 13.67 -9.30
C ILE A 147 -2.86 12.89 -8.08
N ALA A 148 -1.55 12.93 -7.78
CA ALA A 148 -1.03 12.31 -6.58
C ALA A 148 -1.53 13.03 -5.31
N ALA A 149 -1.66 14.35 -5.34
CA ALA A 149 -2.24 15.13 -4.26
C ALA A 149 -3.73 14.84 -4.08
N ASP A 150 -4.50 14.72 -5.15
CA ASP A 150 -5.92 14.34 -5.10
C ASP A 150 -6.10 12.93 -4.50
N ILE A 151 -5.27 11.96 -4.91
CA ILE A 151 -5.26 10.62 -4.31
C ILE A 151 -4.93 10.68 -2.82
N ALA A 152 -3.95 11.49 -2.42
CA ALA A 152 -3.59 11.68 -1.02
C ALA A 152 -4.74 12.28 -0.21
N ASN A 153 -5.44 13.28 -0.74
CA ASN A 153 -6.60 13.89 -0.11
C ASN A 153 -7.77 12.92 0.02
N GLU A 154 -8.08 12.16 -1.03
CA GLU A 154 -9.19 11.21 -1.05
C GLU A 154 -8.97 10.03 -0.09
N THR A 155 -7.74 9.53 0.00
CA THR A 155 -7.39 8.38 0.84
C THR A 155 -7.02 8.75 2.26
N GLY A 156 -6.65 10.00 2.52
CA GLY A 156 -6.05 10.45 3.78
C GLY A 156 -4.63 9.92 4.01
N LEU A 157 -3.97 9.40 2.97
CA LEU A 157 -2.63 8.81 3.02
C LEU A 157 -1.63 9.65 2.21
N ALA A 158 -0.36 9.69 2.66
CA ALA A 158 0.65 10.60 2.12
C ALA A 158 1.24 10.10 0.78
N PHE A 159 0.42 9.96 -0.25
CA PHE A 159 0.89 9.64 -1.60
C PHE A 159 1.56 10.84 -2.26
N GLU A 160 2.56 10.56 -3.08
CA GLU A 160 3.31 11.54 -3.85
C GLU A 160 3.62 11.03 -5.26
N THR A 161 3.91 11.95 -6.17
CA THR A 161 4.33 11.55 -7.52
C THR A 161 5.73 10.95 -7.48
N ALA A 162 5.95 9.81 -8.20
CA ALA A 162 7.29 9.23 -8.30
C ALA A 162 8.24 10.18 -9.03
N PRO A 163 9.46 10.41 -8.49
CA PRO A 163 10.41 11.35 -9.09
C PRO A 163 10.94 10.88 -10.46
N ASN A 164 10.85 9.58 -10.73
CA ASN A 164 11.23 8.99 -12.01
C ASN A 164 10.13 8.04 -12.48
N LYS A 165 9.36 8.48 -13.47
CA LYS A 165 8.24 7.70 -14.02
C LYS A 165 8.69 6.49 -14.82
N PHE A 166 9.87 6.51 -15.41
CA PHE A 166 10.41 5.37 -16.16
C PHE A 166 10.67 4.18 -15.21
N ALA A 167 11.30 4.45 -14.07
CA ALA A 167 11.53 3.43 -13.06
C ALA A 167 10.20 2.93 -12.46
N ALA A 168 9.27 3.85 -12.15
CA ALA A 168 7.99 3.51 -11.52
C ALA A 168 7.06 2.68 -12.42
N LEU A 169 7.18 2.83 -13.76
CA LEU A 169 6.44 1.98 -14.71
C LEU A 169 7.11 0.62 -14.93
N ALA A 170 8.45 0.57 -14.89
CA ALA A 170 9.22 -0.61 -15.28
C ALA A 170 9.39 -1.64 -14.17
N ALA A 171 9.30 -1.24 -12.88
CA ALA A 171 9.67 -2.09 -11.76
C ALA A 171 8.65 -2.00 -10.61
N HIS A 172 8.55 -3.10 -9.86
CA HIS A 172 7.71 -3.22 -8.66
C HIS A 172 8.54 -3.44 -7.39
N ASP A 173 9.74 -2.89 -7.36
CA ASP A 173 10.73 -3.09 -6.28
C ASP A 173 10.18 -2.71 -4.92
N ALA A 174 9.40 -1.64 -4.81
CA ALA A 174 8.77 -1.23 -3.56
C ALA A 174 7.76 -2.27 -3.01
N ILE A 175 7.04 -2.97 -3.89
CA ILE A 175 6.12 -4.05 -3.51
C ILE A 175 6.91 -5.28 -3.10
N VAL A 176 7.98 -5.63 -3.84
CA VAL A 176 8.88 -6.75 -3.50
C VAL A 176 9.54 -6.51 -2.14
N GLU A 177 10.02 -5.28 -1.89
CA GLU A 177 10.54 -4.88 -0.59
C GLU A 177 9.52 -5.08 0.52
N ALA A 178 8.29 -4.59 0.35
CA ALA A 178 7.23 -4.77 1.33
C ALA A 178 6.93 -6.25 1.60
N CYS A 179 6.86 -7.08 0.56
CA CYS A 179 6.73 -8.53 0.72
C CYS A 179 7.89 -9.14 1.52
N GLY A 180 9.12 -8.71 1.29
CA GLY A 180 10.29 -9.14 2.05
C GLY A 180 10.19 -8.75 3.53
N GLN A 181 9.73 -7.54 3.84
CA GLN A 181 9.52 -7.10 5.23
C GLN A 181 8.38 -7.86 5.93
N LEU A 182 7.39 -8.34 5.19
CA LEU A 182 6.30 -9.17 5.73
C LEU A 182 6.72 -10.61 5.96
N ALA A 183 7.77 -11.09 5.30
CA ALA A 183 8.29 -12.45 5.43
C ALA A 183 9.33 -12.60 6.56
N ALA A 184 9.81 -11.50 7.12
CA ALA A 184 10.80 -11.48 8.20
C ALA A 184 10.15 -11.55 9.58
#